data_b9c274f9b15ee88bd6ef700428863b6b
#
_entry.id   b9c274f9b15ee88bd6ef700428863b6b
#
_cell.length_a   1.000
_cell.length_b   1.000
_cell.length_c   1.000
_cell.angle_alpha   90.00
_cell.angle_beta   90.00
_cell.angle_gamma   90.00
#
_symmetry.space_group_name_H-M   'P 1'
#
loop_
_entity.id
_entity.type
_entity.pdbx_description
1 polymer ?
#
loop_
_entity_poly.entity_id
_entity_poly.type
_entity_poly.pdbx_seq_one_letter_code
_entity_poly.pdbx_strand_id
1 'polypeptide(L)'
;MQPRETLVIDIAKLKTHGMMGYSGAVKNLFGVVPGLLKPELHSRYPEKEPFAEMLVDLCEYVHPDFSIIDAIDAMEGDGPTGGQKRFVGALVGSESPYEADMVGAKLIDMNPEEILVLKNAQERGLCAGKLSEIEVLGDDFENIVVYDFKRARSSSIDFTTRVPKFMQPLAKRILTPYPKINTAQCVGCGKCAESCPQHTITVREHKTHIEYSKCIHCFCCHEMCPKHVINIKRFSLFDL
;
A
#
# COMPACT_ATOMS: atom_id res chain seq x y z
N MET A 1 -21.53 25.95 3.72
CA MET A 1 -20.77 25.30 2.63
C MET A 1 -21.49 25.58 1.33
N GLN A 2 -20.82 26.10 0.30
CA GLN A 2 -21.40 26.16 -1.03
C GLN A 2 -21.54 24.72 -1.56
N PRO A 3 -22.63 24.36 -2.26
CA PRO A 3 -22.75 23.04 -2.85
C PRO A 3 -21.60 22.80 -3.84
N ARG A 4 -20.96 21.65 -3.77
CA ARG A 4 -19.98 21.26 -4.78
C ARG A 4 -20.69 21.11 -6.12
N GLU A 5 -20.18 21.75 -7.15
CA GLU A 5 -20.69 21.59 -8.53
C GLU A 5 -20.28 20.24 -9.16
N THR A 6 -19.38 19.52 -8.54
CA THR A 6 -18.78 18.30 -9.08
C THR A 6 -18.94 17.15 -8.10
N LEU A 7 -19.48 16.04 -8.59
CA LEU A 7 -19.54 14.75 -7.88
C LEU A 7 -18.19 14.02 -8.03
N VAL A 8 -17.62 13.60 -6.93
CA VAL A 8 -16.36 12.82 -6.90
C VAL A 8 -16.68 11.38 -6.53
N ILE A 9 -16.52 10.48 -7.49
CA ILE A 9 -16.65 9.03 -7.27
C ILE A 9 -15.26 8.41 -7.30
N ASP A 10 -14.88 7.76 -6.20
CA ASP A 10 -13.63 7.01 -6.08
C ASP A 10 -13.85 5.56 -6.48
N ILE A 11 -13.12 5.09 -7.50
CA ILE A 11 -13.19 3.69 -7.97
C ILE A 11 -11.83 3.03 -7.75
N ALA A 12 -11.73 2.22 -6.71
CA ALA A 12 -10.52 1.57 -6.27
C ALA A 12 -10.46 0.09 -6.68
N LYS A 13 -9.27 -0.43 -6.91
CA LYS A 13 -9.01 -1.87 -7.00
C LYS A 13 -8.51 -2.37 -5.66
N LEU A 14 -9.15 -3.41 -5.08
CA LEU A 14 -8.69 -4.06 -3.87
C LEU A 14 -7.35 -4.74 -4.12
N LYS A 15 -6.34 -4.39 -3.32
CA LYS A 15 -5.01 -4.97 -3.45
C LYS A 15 -4.18 -4.86 -2.18
N THR A 16 -3.21 -5.74 -2.05
CA THR A 16 -2.13 -5.60 -1.09
C THR A 16 -1.18 -4.46 -1.49
N HIS A 17 -0.43 -3.97 -0.54
CA HIS A 17 0.55 -2.90 -0.76
C HIS A 17 1.80 -3.11 0.08
N GLY A 18 2.97 -3.00 -0.54
CA GLY A 18 4.26 -3.22 0.13
C GLY A 18 4.46 -2.36 1.37
N MET A 19 4.21 -1.05 1.30
CA MET A 19 4.39 -0.14 2.43
C MET A 19 3.20 -0.20 3.41
N MET A 20 1.96 -0.08 2.92
CA MET A 20 0.77 0.11 3.74
C MET A 20 0.03 -1.19 4.09
N GLY A 21 0.43 -2.32 3.53
CA GLY A 21 -0.23 -3.61 3.71
C GLY A 21 -1.48 -3.78 2.87
N TYR A 22 -2.36 -2.80 2.87
CA TYR A 22 -3.66 -2.74 2.20
C TYR A 22 -3.78 -1.51 1.30
N SER A 23 -4.56 -1.60 0.24
CA SER A 23 -4.95 -0.50 -0.62
C SER A 23 -6.36 -0.74 -1.16
N GLY A 24 -7.26 0.11 -0.78
CA GLY A 24 -8.64 0.20 -1.27
C GLY A 24 -8.99 1.66 -1.56
N ALA A 25 -10.13 2.14 -1.07
CA ALA A 25 -10.67 3.46 -1.37
C ALA A 25 -9.77 4.60 -0.90
N VAL A 26 -9.44 4.66 0.41
CA VAL A 26 -8.66 5.78 0.97
C VAL A 26 -7.31 5.92 0.26
N LYS A 27 -6.58 4.83 0.09
CA LYS A 27 -5.27 4.89 -0.57
C LYS A 27 -5.37 5.14 -2.08
N ASN A 28 -6.48 4.80 -2.73
CA ASN A 28 -6.69 5.10 -4.15
C ASN A 28 -6.70 6.61 -4.42
N LEU A 29 -7.18 7.41 -3.47
CA LEU A 29 -7.16 8.87 -3.56
C LEU A 29 -5.74 9.47 -3.64
N PHE A 30 -4.70 8.73 -3.25
CA PHE A 30 -3.33 9.13 -3.55
C PHE A 30 -3.08 9.28 -5.07
N GLY A 31 -3.97 8.72 -5.90
CA GLY A 31 -4.00 8.90 -7.35
C GLY A 31 -4.15 10.35 -7.81
N VAL A 32 -4.86 11.20 -7.04
CA VAL A 32 -5.09 12.63 -7.40
C VAL A 32 -3.83 13.49 -7.23
N VAL A 33 -2.83 13.00 -6.48
CA VAL A 33 -1.55 13.69 -6.30
C VAL A 33 -0.80 13.72 -7.65
N PRO A 34 -0.41 14.90 -8.16
CA PRO A 34 0.31 15.01 -9.42
C PRO A 34 1.64 14.26 -9.44
N GLY A 35 1.94 13.61 -10.54
CA GLY A 35 3.10 12.79 -10.88
C GLY A 35 4.31 12.84 -9.95
N LEU A 36 5.14 13.89 -10.03
CA LEU A 36 6.40 14.01 -9.28
C LEU A 36 6.23 14.28 -7.79
N LEU A 37 5.07 14.76 -7.35
CA LEU A 37 4.82 14.95 -5.90
C LEU A 37 4.64 13.62 -5.15
N LYS A 38 4.24 12.53 -5.83
CA LYS A 38 4.12 11.22 -5.18
C LYS A 38 5.44 10.71 -4.59
N PRO A 39 6.55 10.66 -5.35
CA PRO A 39 7.87 10.34 -4.80
C PRO A 39 8.32 11.31 -3.70
N GLU A 40 8.04 12.61 -3.84
CA GLU A 40 8.37 13.60 -2.83
C GLU A 40 7.65 13.32 -1.50
N LEU A 41 6.35 12.99 -1.54
CA LEU A 41 5.59 12.62 -0.34
C LEU A 41 6.13 11.35 0.32
N HIS A 42 6.57 10.35 -0.45
CA HIS A 42 7.28 9.19 0.10
C HIS A 42 8.63 9.56 0.76
N SER A 43 9.30 10.58 0.28
CA SER A 43 10.53 11.10 0.91
C SER A 43 10.23 11.89 2.17
N ARG A 44 9.15 12.68 2.17
CA ARG A 44 8.72 13.51 3.30
C ARG A 44 8.16 12.65 4.44
N TYR A 45 7.47 11.56 4.11
CA TYR A 45 6.85 10.62 5.04
C TYR A 45 7.41 9.20 4.82
N PRO A 46 8.68 8.94 5.18
CA PRO A 46 9.31 7.64 4.91
C PRO A 46 8.80 6.51 5.82
N GLU A 47 8.20 6.86 6.96
CA GLU A 47 7.62 5.94 7.91
C GLU A 47 6.14 5.70 7.63
N LYS A 48 5.64 4.51 8.01
CA LYS A 48 4.28 4.07 7.67
C LYS A 48 3.20 4.88 8.37
N GLU A 49 3.40 5.20 9.64
CA GLU A 49 2.44 5.92 10.47
C GLU A 49 2.21 7.35 9.94
N PRO A 50 3.24 8.23 9.79
CA PRO A 50 3.05 9.57 9.20
C PRO A 50 2.52 9.52 7.75
N PHE A 51 2.88 8.48 6.99
CA PHE A 51 2.33 8.31 5.64
C PHE A 51 0.84 7.96 5.67
N ALA A 52 0.39 7.14 6.64
CA ALA A 52 -1.02 6.84 6.85
C ALA A 52 -1.82 8.08 7.25
N GLU A 53 -1.28 8.90 8.16
CA GLU A 53 -1.87 10.18 8.56
C GLU A 53 -2.06 11.10 7.35
N MET A 54 -1.04 11.24 6.50
CA MET A 54 -1.11 12.05 5.27
C MET A 54 -2.17 11.49 4.29
N LEU A 55 -2.35 10.18 4.21
CA LEU A 55 -3.40 9.59 3.36
C LEU A 55 -4.80 9.91 3.90
N VAL A 56 -4.99 9.92 5.22
CA VAL A 56 -6.25 10.35 5.85
C VAL A 56 -6.50 11.83 5.60
N ASP A 57 -5.49 12.70 5.79
CA ASP A 57 -5.61 14.13 5.48
C ASP A 57 -5.99 14.37 4.01
N LEU A 58 -5.41 13.61 3.10
CA LEU A 58 -5.73 13.68 1.67
C LEU A 58 -7.17 13.23 1.40
N CYS A 59 -7.63 12.16 2.07
CA CYS A 59 -9.00 11.68 1.96
C CYS A 59 -10.01 12.75 2.40
N GLU A 60 -9.77 13.36 3.55
CA GLU A 60 -10.59 14.45 4.08
C GLU A 60 -10.57 15.71 3.16
N TYR A 61 -9.44 15.99 2.53
CA TYR A 61 -9.32 17.09 1.58
C TYR A 61 -10.09 16.84 0.29
N VAL A 62 -9.95 15.64 -0.29
CA VAL A 62 -10.64 15.25 -1.54
C VAL A 62 -12.13 15.06 -1.27
N HIS A 63 -12.47 14.39 -0.18
CA HIS A 63 -13.83 14.12 0.29
C HIS A 63 -14.70 13.51 -0.83
N PRO A 64 -14.46 12.26 -1.24
CA PRO A 64 -15.27 11.62 -2.28
C PRO A 64 -16.73 11.50 -1.81
N ASP A 65 -17.68 11.70 -2.73
CA ASP A 65 -19.10 11.56 -2.43
C ASP A 65 -19.54 10.09 -2.37
N PHE A 66 -18.82 9.21 -3.07
CA PHE A 66 -19.01 7.76 -3.04
C PHE A 66 -17.74 7.02 -3.41
N SER A 67 -17.49 5.89 -2.77
CA SER A 67 -16.36 5.02 -3.06
C SER A 67 -16.83 3.64 -3.46
N ILE A 68 -16.21 3.06 -4.50
CA ILE A 68 -16.43 1.70 -4.96
C ILE A 68 -15.10 0.96 -4.93
N ILE A 69 -15.06 -0.18 -4.26
CA ILE A 69 -13.91 -1.08 -4.28
C ILE A 69 -14.24 -2.28 -5.18
N ASP A 70 -13.54 -2.37 -6.29
CA ASP A 70 -13.58 -3.54 -7.16
C ASP A 70 -12.68 -4.63 -6.55
N ALA A 71 -13.31 -5.63 -5.96
CA ALA A 71 -12.72 -6.85 -5.45
C ALA A 71 -13.12 -8.07 -6.28
N ILE A 72 -13.66 -7.92 -7.51
CA ILE A 72 -13.95 -9.07 -8.37
C ILE A 72 -12.66 -9.84 -8.62
N ASP A 73 -11.68 -9.18 -9.22
CA ASP A 73 -10.31 -9.67 -9.36
C ASP A 73 -9.37 -8.78 -8.57
N ALA A 74 -9.10 -9.14 -7.33
CA ALA A 74 -8.17 -8.43 -6.46
C ALA A 74 -6.71 -8.77 -6.78
N MET A 75 -5.77 -8.08 -6.13
CA MET A 75 -4.34 -8.39 -6.23
C MET A 75 -3.78 -8.78 -4.86
N GLU A 76 -3.24 -9.99 -4.77
CA GLU A 76 -2.56 -10.52 -3.59
C GLU A 76 -1.04 -10.52 -3.74
N GLY A 77 -0.30 -10.70 -2.64
CA GLY A 77 1.17 -10.77 -2.63
C GLY A 77 1.84 -9.41 -2.65
N ASP A 78 2.88 -9.22 -3.45
CA ASP A 78 3.71 -8.00 -3.45
C ASP A 78 3.09 -6.89 -4.30
N GLY A 79 1.87 -6.46 -3.96
CA GLY A 79 1.27 -5.26 -4.55
C GLY A 79 2.06 -3.97 -4.24
N PRO A 80 1.76 -2.87 -4.92
CA PRO A 80 0.54 -2.61 -5.70
C PRO A 80 0.62 -3.01 -7.18
N THR A 81 1.79 -3.44 -7.70
CA THR A 81 1.99 -3.77 -9.13
C THR A 81 2.65 -5.12 -9.38
N GLY A 82 3.37 -5.66 -8.39
CA GLY A 82 4.10 -6.94 -8.49
C GLY A 82 3.34 -8.13 -7.89
N GLY A 83 2.09 -7.96 -7.50
CA GLY A 83 1.26 -9.02 -6.95
C GLY A 83 0.67 -9.94 -8.02
N GLN A 84 -0.11 -10.90 -7.58
CA GLN A 84 -0.82 -11.85 -8.43
C GLN A 84 -2.33 -11.58 -8.37
N LYS A 85 -3.00 -11.85 -9.48
CA LYS A 85 -4.46 -11.79 -9.55
C LYS A 85 -5.07 -12.85 -8.61
N ARG A 86 -6.07 -12.45 -7.83
CA ARG A 86 -6.87 -13.31 -6.96
C ARG A 86 -8.33 -12.97 -7.11
N PHE A 87 -9.13 -13.94 -7.50
CA PHE A 87 -10.58 -13.79 -7.57
C PHE A 87 -11.17 -13.77 -6.15
N VAL A 88 -11.95 -12.74 -5.84
CA VAL A 88 -12.76 -12.58 -4.62
C VAL A 88 -14.23 -12.53 -4.97
N GLY A 89 -14.58 -11.90 -6.11
CA GLY A 89 -15.93 -11.93 -6.67
C GLY A 89 -16.89 -10.90 -6.08
N ALA A 90 -16.38 -9.82 -5.48
CA ALA A 90 -17.21 -8.83 -4.81
C ALA A 90 -16.98 -7.39 -5.31
N LEU A 91 -18.00 -6.55 -5.13
CA LEU A 91 -17.93 -5.10 -5.20
C LEU A 91 -18.38 -4.55 -3.84
N VAL A 92 -17.66 -3.57 -3.30
CA VAL A 92 -18.03 -2.87 -2.07
C VAL A 92 -18.24 -1.41 -2.40
N GLY A 93 -19.41 -0.85 -2.03
CA GLY A 93 -19.72 0.56 -2.22
C GLY A 93 -20.13 1.21 -0.90
N SER A 94 -19.68 2.45 -0.64
CA SER A 94 -20.06 3.24 0.54
C SER A 94 -19.88 4.74 0.26
N GLU A 95 -20.66 5.57 0.94
CA GLU A 95 -20.43 7.02 1.04
C GLU A 95 -19.18 7.31 1.88
N SER A 96 -18.82 6.41 2.80
CA SER A 96 -17.60 6.49 3.60
C SER A 96 -16.48 5.62 2.97
N PRO A 97 -15.39 6.21 2.46
CA PRO A 97 -14.25 5.45 1.94
C PRO A 97 -13.59 4.57 3.01
N TYR A 98 -13.65 4.99 4.27
CA TYR A 98 -13.11 4.23 5.40
C TYR A 98 -13.92 2.96 5.67
N GLU A 99 -15.27 3.07 5.66
CA GLU A 99 -16.14 1.91 5.88
C GLU A 99 -16.08 0.94 4.69
N ALA A 100 -15.98 1.46 3.47
CA ALA A 100 -15.70 0.62 2.30
C ALA A 100 -14.39 -0.16 2.49
N ASP A 101 -13.32 0.49 2.98
CA ASP A 101 -12.04 -0.14 3.25
C ASP A 101 -12.12 -1.16 4.41
N MET A 102 -12.93 -0.92 5.45
CA MET A 102 -13.14 -1.88 6.55
C MET A 102 -13.77 -3.18 6.04
N VAL A 103 -14.83 -3.08 5.23
CA VAL A 103 -15.47 -4.25 4.60
C VAL A 103 -14.52 -4.91 3.60
N GLY A 104 -13.86 -4.13 2.74
CA GLY A 104 -12.89 -4.64 1.78
C GLY A 104 -11.72 -5.39 2.42
N ALA A 105 -11.23 -4.91 3.55
CA ALA A 105 -10.20 -5.59 4.33
C ALA A 105 -10.70 -6.94 4.87
N LYS A 106 -11.92 -6.98 5.40
CA LYS A 106 -12.52 -8.21 5.92
C LYS A 106 -12.71 -9.26 4.84
N LEU A 107 -13.08 -8.87 3.61
CA LEU A 107 -13.20 -9.80 2.47
C LEU A 107 -11.93 -10.61 2.18
N ILE A 108 -10.77 -10.10 2.57
CA ILE A 108 -9.46 -10.75 2.39
C ILE A 108 -8.83 -11.17 3.71
N ASP A 109 -9.66 -11.39 4.73
CA ASP A 109 -9.27 -11.82 6.07
C ASP A 109 -8.19 -10.94 6.73
N MET A 110 -8.24 -9.63 6.46
CA MET A 110 -7.42 -8.64 7.16
C MET A 110 -8.24 -8.00 8.30
N ASN A 111 -7.61 -7.86 9.46
CA ASN A 111 -8.22 -7.11 10.55
C ASN A 111 -8.15 -5.60 10.24
N PRO A 112 -9.29 -4.88 10.11
CA PRO A 112 -9.29 -3.45 9.85
C PRO A 112 -8.52 -2.65 10.90
N GLU A 113 -8.52 -3.06 12.16
CA GLU A 113 -7.81 -2.39 13.27
C GLU A 113 -6.27 -2.44 13.12
N GLU A 114 -5.73 -3.36 12.30
CA GLU A 114 -4.29 -3.46 12.00
C GLU A 114 -3.87 -2.58 10.82
N ILE A 115 -4.83 -2.03 10.07
CA ILE A 115 -4.55 -1.16 8.91
C ILE A 115 -4.35 0.26 9.41
N LEU A 116 -3.12 0.78 9.30
CA LEU A 116 -2.72 2.07 9.86
C LEU A 116 -3.61 3.24 9.42
N VAL A 117 -4.07 3.24 8.16
CA VAL A 117 -4.97 4.27 7.64
C VAL A 117 -6.31 4.23 8.36
N LEU A 118 -6.90 3.04 8.54
CA LEU A 118 -8.18 2.86 9.24
C LEU A 118 -8.04 3.15 10.73
N LYS A 119 -6.96 2.68 11.35
CA LYS A 119 -6.65 2.98 12.75
C LYS A 119 -6.56 4.50 12.99
N ASN A 120 -5.85 5.23 12.13
CA ASN A 120 -5.75 6.69 12.23
C ASN A 120 -7.11 7.37 12.03
N ALA A 121 -7.91 6.92 11.07
CA ALA A 121 -9.26 7.44 10.86
C ALA A 121 -10.17 7.20 12.08
N GLN A 122 -10.11 6.02 12.68
CA GLN A 122 -10.84 5.68 13.91
C GLN A 122 -10.44 6.56 15.11
N GLU A 123 -9.13 6.73 15.34
CA GLU A 123 -8.59 7.60 16.40
C GLU A 123 -9.04 9.06 16.22
N ARG A 124 -9.29 9.49 14.99
CA ARG A 124 -9.79 10.83 14.64
C ARG A 124 -11.32 10.93 14.62
N GLY A 125 -12.05 9.84 14.85
CA GLY A 125 -13.51 9.80 14.83
C GLY A 125 -14.14 9.98 13.45
N LEU A 126 -13.41 9.62 12.38
CA LEU A 126 -13.85 9.78 10.97
C LEU A 126 -14.64 8.57 10.45
N CYS A 127 -14.63 7.46 11.15
CA CYS A 127 -15.38 6.25 10.78
C CYS A 127 -15.76 5.44 12.03
N ALA A 128 -16.55 4.37 11.82
CA ALA A 128 -16.92 3.42 12.85
C ALA A 128 -15.69 2.83 13.57
N GLY A 129 -15.81 2.60 14.86
CA GLY A 129 -14.75 1.99 15.67
C GLY A 129 -14.53 0.52 15.35
N LYS A 130 -15.61 -0.18 14.97
CA LYS A 130 -15.61 -1.63 14.67
C LYS A 130 -16.49 -1.94 13.47
N LEU A 131 -16.14 -3.01 12.77
CA LEU A 131 -16.94 -3.51 11.65
C LEU A 131 -18.39 -3.85 12.06
N SER A 132 -18.60 -4.29 13.31
CA SER A 132 -19.94 -4.61 13.84
C SER A 132 -20.85 -3.38 14.01
N GLU A 133 -20.32 -2.17 13.90
CA GLU A 133 -21.07 -0.90 13.96
C GLU A 133 -21.52 -0.44 12.58
N ILE A 134 -21.10 -1.13 11.52
CA ILE A 134 -21.42 -0.82 10.11
C ILE A 134 -22.58 -1.71 9.69
N GLU A 135 -23.65 -1.12 9.15
CA GLU A 135 -24.69 -1.86 8.46
C GLU A 135 -24.24 -2.22 7.04
N VAL A 136 -24.08 -3.51 6.77
CA VAL A 136 -23.71 -4.01 5.44
C VAL A 136 -24.96 -4.54 4.75
N LEU A 137 -25.32 -3.93 3.62
CA LEU A 137 -26.46 -4.31 2.79
C LEU A 137 -25.98 -5.11 1.58
N GLY A 138 -26.81 -6.04 1.11
CA GLY A 138 -26.51 -6.86 -0.07
C GLY A 138 -26.25 -8.32 0.29
N ASP A 139 -25.27 -8.91 -0.37
CA ASP A 139 -24.90 -10.30 -0.13
C ASP A 139 -24.24 -10.49 1.24
N ASP A 140 -24.42 -11.66 1.83
CA ASP A 140 -23.74 -12.03 3.06
C ASP A 140 -22.23 -12.18 2.81
N PHE A 141 -21.50 -11.14 3.13
CA PHE A 141 -20.05 -11.07 2.84
C PHE A 141 -19.23 -12.11 3.63
N GLU A 142 -19.71 -12.63 4.74
CA GLU A 142 -19.02 -13.71 5.49
C GLU A 142 -18.85 -14.97 4.66
N ASN A 143 -19.77 -15.23 3.71
CA ASN A 143 -19.71 -16.38 2.81
C ASN A 143 -18.70 -16.24 1.67
N ILE A 144 -18.16 -15.02 1.45
CA ILE A 144 -17.22 -14.74 0.35
C ILE A 144 -15.83 -14.31 0.85
N VAL A 145 -15.57 -14.40 2.15
CA VAL A 145 -14.24 -14.11 2.72
C VAL A 145 -13.18 -15.08 2.20
N VAL A 146 -12.08 -14.53 1.71
CA VAL A 146 -10.92 -15.29 1.22
C VAL A 146 -9.87 -15.39 2.32
N TYR A 147 -9.90 -16.49 3.09
CA TYR A 147 -9.03 -16.70 4.26
C TYR A 147 -7.56 -16.97 3.93
N ASP A 148 -7.24 -17.42 2.70
CA ASP A 148 -5.87 -17.74 2.25
C ASP A 148 -5.27 -16.63 1.38
N PHE A 149 -5.79 -15.39 1.48
CA PHE A 149 -5.30 -14.25 0.72
C PHE A 149 -3.86 -13.89 1.13
N LYS A 150 -2.94 -13.86 0.15
CA LYS A 150 -1.52 -13.66 0.40
C LYS A 150 -1.22 -12.19 0.68
N ARG A 151 -0.73 -11.90 1.86
CA ARG A 151 -0.29 -10.56 2.25
C ARG A 151 1.02 -10.16 1.55
N ALA A 152 1.28 -8.86 1.42
CA ALA A 152 2.56 -8.38 0.91
C ALA A 152 3.70 -8.77 1.86
N ARG A 153 4.80 -9.26 1.32
CA ARG A 153 5.97 -9.69 2.13
C ARG A 153 6.56 -8.57 2.98
N SER A 154 6.46 -7.33 2.51
CA SER A 154 6.95 -6.15 3.22
C SER A 154 6.05 -5.67 4.35
N SER A 155 4.76 -6.03 4.34
CA SER A 155 3.78 -5.63 5.36
C SER A 155 3.69 -6.59 6.54
N SER A 156 4.25 -7.81 6.43
CA SER A 156 4.18 -8.79 7.51
C SER A 156 4.99 -8.34 8.73
N ILE A 157 4.32 -8.35 9.85
CA ILE A 157 4.70 -8.12 11.26
C ILE A 157 6.11 -7.53 11.45
N ASP A 158 6.19 -6.38 12.07
CA ASP A 158 7.45 -5.79 12.52
C ASP A 158 8.04 -6.64 13.67
N PHE A 159 8.77 -7.71 13.30
CA PHE A 159 9.48 -8.55 14.26
C PHE A 159 10.48 -7.76 15.09
N THR A 160 10.82 -6.54 14.70
CA THR A 160 11.78 -5.71 15.44
C THR A 160 11.25 -5.31 16.81
N THR A 161 9.92 -5.26 17.02
CA THR A 161 9.30 -4.96 18.32
C THR A 161 9.53 -6.07 19.36
N ARG A 162 9.79 -7.32 18.92
CA ARG A 162 10.08 -8.47 19.80
C ARG A 162 11.55 -8.60 20.17
N VAL A 163 12.42 -7.77 19.59
CA VAL A 163 13.85 -7.79 19.81
C VAL A 163 14.21 -6.76 20.90
N PRO A 164 15.15 -7.08 21.83
CA PRO A 164 15.62 -6.13 22.84
C PRO A 164 16.06 -4.79 22.22
N LYS A 165 15.76 -3.67 22.87
CA LYS A 165 15.95 -2.30 22.33
C LYS A 165 17.36 -2.06 21.78
N PHE A 166 18.40 -2.61 22.41
CA PHE A 166 19.80 -2.44 21.98
C PHE A 166 20.13 -3.18 20.66
N MET A 167 19.37 -4.23 20.31
CA MET A 167 19.54 -4.98 19.07
C MET A 167 18.62 -4.50 17.94
N GLN A 168 17.63 -3.66 18.25
CA GLN A 168 16.66 -3.17 17.25
C GLN A 168 17.29 -2.49 16.03
N PRO A 169 18.34 -1.64 16.15
CA PRO A 169 18.98 -1.01 14.99
C PRO A 169 19.58 -2.06 14.03
N LEU A 170 20.21 -3.08 14.56
CA LEU A 170 20.79 -4.17 13.76
C LEU A 170 19.68 -5.03 13.15
N ALA A 171 18.67 -5.39 13.94
CA ALA A 171 17.51 -6.16 13.47
C ALA A 171 16.74 -5.39 12.36
N LYS A 172 16.49 -4.09 12.52
CA LYS A 172 15.90 -3.26 11.47
C LYS A 172 16.73 -3.32 10.19
N ARG A 173 18.04 -3.14 10.26
CA ARG A 173 18.93 -3.16 9.09
C ARG A 173 18.91 -4.50 8.35
N ILE A 174 18.81 -5.63 9.08
CA ILE A 174 18.82 -6.98 8.48
C ILE A 174 17.43 -7.39 7.99
N LEU A 175 16.37 -7.06 8.75
CA LEU A 175 15.01 -7.54 8.48
C LEU A 175 14.20 -6.62 7.59
N THR A 176 14.64 -5.37 7.35
CA THR A 176 13.93 -4.42 6.49
C THR A 176 13.94 -4.93 5.04
N PRO A 177 12.77 -5.08 4.41
CA PRO A 177 12.70 -5.44 3.01
C PRO A 177 13.39 -4.39 2.13
N TYR A 178 14.01 -4.82 1.04
CA TYR A 178 14.70 -3.93 0.11
C TYR A 178 14.37 -4.26 -1.35
N PRO A 179 14.37 -3.26 -2.25
CA PRO A 179 14.16 -3.49 -3.67
C PRO A 179 15.40 -4.13 -4.29
N LYS A 180 15.23 -5.24 -5.01
CA LYS A 180 16.31 -5.92 -5.77
C LYS A 180 15.97 -5.99 -7.24
N ILE A 181 16.83 -5.45 -8.08
CA ILE A 181 16.66 -5.45 -9.52
C ILE A 181 17.16 -6.77 -10.12
N ASN A 182 16.34 -7.38 -10.96
CA ASN A 182 16.80 -8.44 -11.86
C ASN A 182 17.49 -7.80 -13.06
N THR A 183 18.81 -7.65 -12.97
CA THR A 183 19.63 -6.97 -14.01
C THR A 183 19.64 -7.71 -15.34
N ALA A 184 19.37 -9.02 -15.36
CA ALA A 184 19.30 -9.81 -16.60
C ALA A 184 18.05 -9.45 -17.45
N GLN A 185 16.97 -9.04 -16.80
CA GLN A 185 15.69 -8.67 -17.44
C GLN A 185 15.51 -7.15 -17.52
N CYS A 186 16.41 -6.38 -16.91
CA CYS A 186 16.35 -4.92 -16.90
C CYS A 186 16.73 -4.36 -18.29
N VAL A 187 15.86 -3.51 -18.84
CA VAL A 187 16.07 -2.85 -20.15
C VAL A 187 16.70 -1.46 -20.02
N GLY A 188 17.06 -1.02 -18.81
CA GLY A 188 17.72 0.26 -18.58
C GLY A 188 16.88 1.51 -18.92
N CYS A 189 15.54 1.44 -18.88
CA CYS A 189 14.65 2.53 -19.31
C CYS A 189 14.67 3.78 -18.40
N GLY A 190 15.28 3.73 -17.20
CA GLY A 190 15.43 4.87 -16.30
C GLY A 190 14.22 5.23 -15.45
N LYS A 191 13.03 4.67 -15.68
CA LYS A 191 11.79 5.04 -14.94
C LYS A 191 11.91 4.91 -13.41
N CYS A 192 12.63 3.91 -12.95
CA CYS A 192 12.90 3.74 -11.51
C CYS A 192 13.87 4.80 -10.95
N ALA A 193 14.79 5.31 -11.77
CA ALA A 193 15.68 6.40 -11.36
C ALA A 193 14.93 7.74 -11.30
N GLU A 194 14.07 8.02 -12.28
CA GLU A 194 13.19 9.20 -12.30
C GLU A 194 12.25 9.23 -11.08
N SER A 195 11.73 8.08 -10.67
CA SER A 195 10.80 7.96 -9.54
C SER A 195 11.49 7.82 -8.18
N CYS A 196 12.81 7.81 -8.11
CA CYS A 196 13.52 7.67 -6.85
C CYS A 196 13.63 9.02 -6.13
N PRO A 197 12.92 9.25 -4.99
CA PRO A 197 12.93 10.52 -4.30
C PRO A 197 14.30 10.85 -3.68
N GLN A 198 15.13 9.84 -3.44
CA GLN A 198 16.49 9.99 -2.90
C GLN A 198 17.57 9.98 -3.97
N HIS A 199 17.20 9.87 -5.27
CA HIS A 199 18.13 9.81 -6.39
C HIS A 199 19.24 8.75 -6.22
N THR A 200 18.91 7.64 -5.56
CA THR A 200 19.85 6.55 -5.26
C THR A 200 19.98 5.53 -6.39
N ILE A 201 19.27 5.75 -7.48
CA ILE A 201 19.24 4.81 -8.61
C ILE A 201 19.91 5.44 -9.81
N THR A 202 20.91 4.73 -10.37
CA THR A 202 21.63 5.16 -11.57
C THR A 202 21.50 4.10 -12.67
N VAL A 203 21.47 4.56 -13.92
CA VAL A 203 21.51 3.68 -15.10
C VAL A 203 22.85 3.85 -15.79
N ARG A 204 23.60 2.76 -15.91
CA ARG A 204 24.90 2.71 -16.63
C ARG A 204 24.90 1.51 -17.54
N GLU A 205 25.32 1.68 -18.79
CA GLU A 205 25.41 0.60 -19.79
C GLU A 205 24.11 -0.23 -19.89
N HIS A 206 22.96 0.43 -19.94
CA HIS A 206 21.62 -0.18 -19.94
C HIS A 206 21.30 -1.05 -18.71
N LYS A 207 22.06 -0.93 -17.63
CA LYS A 207 21.81 -1.61 -16.35
C LYS A 207 21.52 -0.59 -15.23
N THR A 208 20.61 -0.95 -14.38
CA THR A 208 20.20 -0.11 -13.26
C THR A 208 20.87 -0.58 -11.96
N HIS A 209 21.41 0.36 -11.20
CA HIS A 209 22.08 0.14 -9.92
C HIS A 209 21.42 0.95 -8.81
N ILE A 210 21.29 0.37 -7.61
CA ILE A 210 20.73 1.02 -6.42
C ILE A 210 21.84 1.22 -5.39
N GLU A 211 22.00 2.44 -4.90
CA GLU A 211 22.84 2.75 -3.73
C GLU A 211 22.03 2.56 -2.45
N TYR A 212 22.12 1.36 -1.86
CA TYR A 212 21.29 0.98 -0.71
C TYR A 212 21.57 1.78 0.57
N SER A 213 22.75 2.38 0.73
CA SER A 213 23.13 3.17 1.90
C SER A 213 22.23 4.39 2.12
N LYS A 214 21.63 4.92 1.04
CA LYS A 214 20.75 6.08 1.05
C LYS A 214 19.31 5.73 0.72
N CYS A 215 19.00 4.45 0.50
CA CYS A 215 17.67 4.00 0.13
C CYS A 215 16.72 4.05 1.34
N ILE A 216 15.60 4.76 1.22
CA ILE A 216 14.55 4.86 2.26
C ILE A 216 13.52 3.73 2.19
N HIS A 217 13.69 2.76 1.32
CA HIS A 217 12.84 1.58 1.17
C HIS A 217 11.36 1.90 0.87
N CYS A 218 11.09 3.00 0.17
CA CYS A 218 9.72 3.43 -0.21
C CYS A 218 9.08 2.57 -1.31
N PHE A 219 9.87 1.77 -2.03
CA PHE A 219 9.46 0.90 -3.14
C PHE A 219 8.87 1.60 -4.38
N CYS A 220 8.92 2.93 -4.50
CA CYS A 220 8.48 3.64 -5.71
C CYS A 220 9.11 3.08 -6.99
N CYS A 221 10.38 2.68 -6.93
CA CYS A 221 11.08 2.05 -8.05
C CYS A 221 10.46 0.70 -8.47
N HIS A 222 9.94 -0.08 -7.52
CA HIS A 222 9.22 -1.32 -7.78
C HIS A 222 7.89 -1.03 -8.50
N GLU A 223 7.13 -0.06 -7.98
CA GLU A 223 5.84 0.34 -8.53
C GLU A 223 5.94 0.90 -9.96
N MET A 224 6.98 1.71 -10.22
CA MET A 224 7.18 2.40 -11.49
C MET A 224 7.90 1.58 -12.56
N CYS A 225 8.31 0.35 -12.26
CA CYS A 225 9.01 -0.50 -13.20
C CYS A 225 8.05 -1.12 -14.24
N PRO A 226 8.06 -0.70 -15.53
CA PRO A 226 7.11 -1.21 -16.53
C PRO A 226 7.37 -2.68 -16.91
N LYS A 227 8.54 -3.22 -16.55
CA LYS A 227 8.90 -4.63 -16.77
C LYS A 227 8.73 -5.49 -15.51
N HIS A 228 8.32 -4.91 -14.38
CA HIS A 228 8.15 -5.60 -13.09
C HIS A 228 9.38 -6.42 -12.67
N VAL A 229 10.60 -5.94 -13.02
CA VAL A 229 11.86 -6.66 -12.74
C VAL A 229 12.52 -6.24 -11.42
N ILE A 230 11.88 -5.37 -10.64
CA ILE A 230 12.34 -4.96 -9.31
C ILE A 230 11.52 -5.72 -8.28
N ASN A 231 12.13 -6.67 -7.58
CA ASN A 231 11.47 -7.50 -6.58
C ASN A 231 11.72 -6.96 -5.19
N ILE A 232 10.77 -7.18 -4.27
CA ILE A 232 10.96 -6.91 -2.85
C ILE A 232 11.61 -8.14 -2.22
N LYS A 233 12.83 -7.98 -1.72
CA LYS A 233 13.57 -9.06 -1.04
C LYS A 233 13.71 -8.73 0.44
N ARG A 234 13.76 -9.78 1.26
CA ARG A 234 14.21 -9.74 2.66
C ARG A 234 15.52 -10.49 2.75
N PHE A 235 16.35 -10.10 3.70
CA PHE A 235 17.51 -10.90 4.04
C PHE A 235 16.99 -12.24 4.61
N SER A 236 17.32 -13.34 3.95
CA SER A 236 17.06 -14.69 4.43
C SER A 236 18.41 -15.31 4.81
N LEU A 237 18.50 -15.85 6.02
CA LEU A 237 19.66 -16.63 6.46
C LEU A 237 19.89 -17.91 5.63
N PHE A 238 18.91 -18.27 4.80
CA PHE A 238 18.95 -19.46 3.92
C PHE A 238 19.32 -19.14 2.47
N ASP A 239 19.59 -17.87 2.14
CA ASP A 239 20.05 -17.43 0.80
C ASP A 239 21.60 -17.31 0.73
N LEU A 240 22.35 -17.94 1.67
CA LEU A 240 23.79 -18.07 1.70
C LEU A 240 24.23 -19.41 1.11
#